data_684bf1dc2edd61de156597bb8fef4ead
#
_entry.id   684bf1dc2edd61de156597bb8fef4ead
#
_cell.length_a   1.000
_cell.length_b   1.000
_cell.length_c   1.000
_cell.angle_alpha   90.00
_cell.angle_beta   90.00
_cell.angle_gamma   90.00
#
_symmetry.space_group_name_H-M   'P 1'
#
loop_
_entity.id
_entity.type
_entity.pdbx_description
1 polymer ?
#
loop_
_entity_poly.entity_id
_entity_poly.type
_entity_poly.pdbx_seq_one_letter_code
_entity_poly.pdbx_strand_id
1 'polypeptide(L)'
;MTASNALASLGWALIDWIETFLVHGPGDVEGQPIELDDEFAAFIVKAYGVDGDGRRRKRRAVISRSKGRAKSELAAMIACCEGLAPVRFSHWAKRGEVSAWGYRYSPGEPVGIPVTRPEILCFATELDQAGNTYDAIYYMLDPDTASPDLVDVYGRVDVGLTRINLPGGRGTITPESSADSSADGKKTTFAVADETHLWCLPRQTRLHQTILRNLMKRKVASGWMLETTTMFAPGENSVAEGTFEYARAVAEGRSTAPGLLFDHREAPARFDVRKRRDRLAGLKYVYGPAAGWMDLETIADSYDDPQTSTAQWERYWFNRPRSLQGAWLAQLDWDLCSLGVPIPDGERVVLGLDASLSDDSTALVAVSVEDVPHVHLVGLWERPTDQPDWTVDIGAVEDAVRLAAMRWTVLEVACDPFVLNRSMEVLTADGLPVTEFRQSAQRMTPATQRVTALVRTHSMRHDGDPRLARHVSNAVLREDSRGVRLTKEAPKSRRKIDAAVAMVMAVDRAQWHKDNSASPVYDAALSVW
;
A
#
# COMPACT_ATOMS: atom_id res chain seq x y z
N MET A 1 3.29 -41.56 -0.20
CA MET A 1 2.46 -40.35 -0.05
C MET A 1 3.35 -39.17 0.20
N THR A 2 3.64 -38.38 -0.77
CA THR A 2 4.04 -36.97 -0.68
C THR A 2 3.94 -36.42 -2.08
N ALA A 3 2.70 -36.10 -2.47
CA ALA A 3 2.50 -35.29 -3.65
C ALA A 3 3.09 -33.90 -3.35
N SER A 4 3.98 -33.47 -4.20
CA SER A 4 4.57 -32.17 -4.32
C SER A 4 3.55 -31.07 -3.94
N ASN A 5 3.96 -30.18 -3.05
CA ASN A 5 3.22 -28.96 -2.64
C ASN A 5 3.16 -27.91 -3.78
N ALA A 6 3.13 -28.32 -5.02
CA ALA A 6 2.94 -27.43 -6.17
C ALA A 6 1.51 -26.89 -6.14
N LEU A 7 1.36 -25.57 -6.24
CA LEU A 7 0.07 -24.89 -6.30
C LEU A 7 -0.71 -25.41 -7.51
N ALA A 8 -1.84 -26.09 -7.29
CA ALA A 8 -2.75 -26.46 -8.37
C ALA A 8 -3.25 -25.20 -9.08
N SER A 9 -2.91 -25.04 -10.34
CA SER A 9 -3.19 -23.80 -11.08
C SER A 9 -3.40 -24.07 -12.57
N LEU A 10 -4.43 -23.43 -13.13
CA LEU A 10 -4.59 -23.31 -14.59
C LEU A 10 -3.48 -22.45 -15.23
N GLY A 11 -2.76 -21.68 -14.43
CA GLY A 11 -1.74 -20.74 -14.89
C GLY A 11 -0.60 -21.39 -15.65
N TRP A 12 -0.27 -22.65 -15.40
CA TRP A 12 0.79 -23.37 -16.12
C TRP A 12 0.46 -23.50 -17.62
N ALA A 13 -0.73 -24.00 -17.92
CA ALA A 13 -1.20 -24.11 -19.30
C ALA A 13 -1.48 -22.74 -19.93
N LEU A 14 -1.78 -21.71 -19.15
CA LEU A 14 -2.02 -20.36 -19.66
C LEU A 14 -0.72 -19.64 -20.01
N ILE A 15 0.39 -19.90 -19.33
CA ILE A 15 1.71 -19.39 -19.72
C ILE A 15 2.05 -19.91 -21.12
N ASP A 16 1.97 -21.21 -21.32
CA ASP A 16 2.21 -21.84 -22.63
C ASP A 16 1.25 -21.33 -23.72
N TRP A 17 -0.02 -21.07 -23.36
CA TRP A 17 -0.99 -20.48 -24.26
C TRP A 17 -0.61 -19.05 -24.68
N ILE A 18 -0.16 -18.21 -23.74
CA ILE A 18 0.30 -16.84 -24.02
C ILE A 18 1.49 -16.86 -24.96
N GLU A 19 2.49 -17.67 -24.66
CA GLU A 19 3.72 -17.77 -25.44
C GLU A 19 3.49 -18.40 -26.82
N THR A 20 2.45 -19.22 -26.97
CA THR A 20 2.08 -19.82 -28.26
C THR A 20 1.28 -18.86 -29.13
N PHE A 21 0.32 -18.12 -28.57
CA PHE A 21 -0.71 -17.43 -29.36
C PHE A 21 -0.59 -15.92 -29.39
N LEU A 22 0.13 -15.30 -28.44
CA LEU A 22 0.20 -13.86 -28.39
C LEU A 22 1.56 -13.34 -28.85
N VAL A 23 1.55 -12.09 -29.31
CA VAL A 23 2.74 -11.31 -29.64
C VAL A 23 2.77 -10.05 -28.81
N HIS A 24 3.95 -9.44 -28.67
CA HIS A 24 4.06 -8.14 -27.98
C HIS A 24 3.23 -7.07 -28.68
N GLY A 25 2.53 -6.26 -27.87
CA GLY A 25 1.77 -5.10 -28.32
C GLY A 25 2.67 -3.94 -28.79
N PRO A 26 2.08 -2.75 -29.07
CA PRO A 26 2.83 -1.60 -29.55
C PRO A 26 4.00 -1.21 -28.64
N GLY A 27 5.18 -1.02 -29.22
CA GLY A 27 6.41 -0.67 -28.51
C GLY A 27 7.68 -1.16 -29.21
N ASP A 28 8.80 -1.16 -28.47
CA ASP A 28 10.12 -1.48 -29.04
C ASP A 28 10.25 -2.94 -29.51
N VAL A 29 9.43 -3.83 -29.00
CA VAL A 29 9.41 -5.27 -29.34
C VAL A 29 8.10 -5.69 -30.01
N GLU A 30 7.38 -4.73 -30.62
CA GLU A 30 6.10 -4.94 -31.28
C GLU A 30 6.14 -6.13 -32.24
N GLY A 31 5.13 -7.01 -32.14
CA GLY A 31 4.97 -8.17 -33.01
C GLY A 31 5.92 -9.35 -32.75
N GLN A 32 6.88 -9.21 -31.82
CA GLN A 32 7.74 -10.31 -31.44
C GLN A 32 6.99 -11.34 -30.57
N PRO A 33 7.36 -12.63 -30.61
CA PRO A 33 6.82 -13.63 -29.70
C PRO A 33 7.02 -13.24 -28.24
N ILE A 34 6.01 -13.51 -27.40
CA ILE A 34 6.10 -13.27 -25.97
C ILE A 34 6.88 -14.39 -25.29
N GLU A 35 7.86 -14.02 -24.48
CA GLU A 35 8.53 -14.87 -23.52
C GLU A 35 8.30 -14.31 -22.12
N LEU A 36 7.53 -15.02 -21.29
CA LEU A 36 7.19 -14.56 -19.93
C LEU A 36 8.37 -14.76 -18.98
N ASP A 37 8.81 -13.72 -18.33
CA ASP A 37 9.78 -13.86 -17.24
C ASP A 37 9.18 -14.60 -16.02
N ASP A 38 10.06 -15.18 -15.20
CA ASP A 38 9.70 -16.00 -14.04
C ASP A 38 8.77 -15.26 -13.05
N GLU A 39 8.87 -13.95 -12.96
CA GLU A 39 8.09 -13.13 -12.04
C GLU A 39 6.63 -13.02 -12.52
N PHE A 40 6.41 -12.74 -13.80
CA PHE A 40 5.08 -12.68 -14.39
C PHE A 40 4.46 -14.06 -14.52
N ALA A 41 5.25 -15.07 -14.88
CA ALA A 41 4.81 -16.46 -14.86
C ALA A 41 4.33 -16.88 -13.46
N ALA A 42 5.10 -16.60 -12.41
CA ALA A 42 4.71 -16.88 -11.04
C ALA A 42 3.45 -16.13 -10.59
N PHE A 43 3.26 -14.87 -11.06
CA PHE A 43 2.03 -14.11 -10.80
C PHE A 43 0.81 -14.79 -11.46
N ILE A 44 0.90 -15.19 -12.73
CA ILE A 44 -0.17 -15.90 -13.44
C ILE A 44 -0.53 -17.20 -12.72
N VAL A 45 0.48 -18.01 -12.34
CA VAL A 45 0.25 -19.26 -11.59
C VAL A 45 -0.51 -19.01 -10.29
N LYS A 46 -0.14 -17.99 -9.52
CA LYS A 46 -0.84 -17.62 -8.26
C LYS A 46 -2.25 -17.11 -8.52
N ALA A 47 -2.46 -16.28 -9.55
CA ALA A 47 -3.75 -15.68 -9.89
C ALA A 47 -4.77 -16.72 -10.38
N TYR A 48 -4.31 -17.77 -11.07
CA TYR A 48 -5.14 -18.85 -11.60
C TYR A 48 -5.14 -20.11 -10.72
N GLY A 49 -4.68 -20.01 -9.49
CA GLY A 49 -4.72 -21.09 -8.51
C GLY A 49 -6.14 -21.55 -8.21
N VAL A 50 -6.33 -22.87 -8.12
CA VAL A 50 -7.62 -23.50 -7.77
C VAL A 50 -7.52 -24.33 -6.49
N ASP A 51 -8.65 -24.56 -5.81
CA ASP A 51 -8.75 -25.48 -4.69
C ASP A 51 -9.03 -26.93 -5.16
N GLY A 52 -9.17 -27.84 -4.20
CA GLY A 52 -9.44 -29.26 -4.50
C GLY A 52 -10.74 -29.51 -5.27
N ASP A 53 -11.70 -28.58 -5.19
CA ASP A 53 -12.97 -28.62 -5.94
C ASP A 53 -12.87 -27.91 -7.30
N GLY A 54 -11.68 -27.42 -7.68
CA GLY A 54 -11.48 -26.67 -8.91
C GLY A 54 -11.96 -25.22 -8.86
N ARG A 55 -12.31 -24.70 -7.67
CA ARG A 55 -12.79 -23.31 -7.53
C ARG A 55 -11.60 -22.35 -7.49
N ARG A 56 -11.72 -21.22 -8.15
CA ARG A 56 -10.72 -20.13 -8.13
C ARG A 56 -10.44 -19.67 -6.68
N ARG A 57 -9.18 -19.66 -6.29
CA ARG A 57 -8.73 -19.18 -4.96
C ARG A 57 -8.68 -17.66 -4.87
N LYS A 58 -8.34 -16.97 -5.96
CA LYS A 58 -8.14 -15.51 -5.99
C LYS A 58 -9.19 -14.84 -6.85
N ARG A 59 -9.97 -13.94 -6.26
CA ARG A 59 -11.02 -13.16 -6.95
C ARG A 59 -10.61 -11.71 -7.21
N ARG A 60 -9.52 -11.29 -6.60
CA ARG A 60 -8.88 -9.99 -6.80
C ARG A 60 -7.38 -10.19 -6.79
N ALA A 61 -6.72 -9.76 -7.83
CA ALA A 61 -5.25 -9.78 -7.92
C ALA A 61 -4.74 -8.37 -8.19
N VAL A 62 -3.66 -8.02 -7.55
CA VAL A 62 -3.01 -6.71 -7.67
C VAL A 62 -1.55 -6.93 -7.97
N ILE A 63 -1.06 -6.28 -9.02
CA ILE A 63 0.36 -6.22 -9.33
C ILE A 63 0.85 -4.77 -9.23
N SER A 64 1.75 -4.53 -8.29
CA SER A 64 2.36 -3.22 -8.05
C SER A 64 3.84 -3.26 -8.37
N ARG A 65 4.23 -2.56 -9.42
CA ARG A 65 5.61 -2.50 -9.97
C ARG A 65 5.97 -1.08 -10.39
N SER A 66 7.25 -0.83 -10.52
CA SER A 66 7.82 0.41 -11.07
C SER A 66 7.26 0.74 -12.45
N LYS A 67 7.30 2.02 -12.82
CA LYS A 67 6.91 2.48 -14.16
C LYS A 67 7.76 1.79 -15.23
N GLY A 68 7.15 1.45 -16.38
CA GLY A 68 7.87 0.76 -17.47
C GLY A 68 8.04 -0.74 -17.29
N ARG A 69 7.50 -1.38 -16.21
CA ARG A 69 7.61 -2.84 -15.97
C ARG A 69 6.55 -3.66 -16.75
N ALA A 70 6.01 -3.17 -17.85
CA ALA A 70 5.04 -3.85 -18.71
C ALA A 70 3.76 -4.38 -18.01
N LYS A 71 3.27 -3.71 -16.94
CA LYS A 71 2.08 -4.13 -16.20
C LYS A 71 0.80 -4.14 -17.03
N SER A 72 0.60 -3.10 -17.86
CA SER A 72 -0.58 -2.97 -18.72
C SER A 72 -0.57 -4.01 -19.83
N GLU A 73 0.60 -4.36 -20.34
CA GLU A 73 0.75 -5.44 -21.33
C GLU A 73 0.45 -6.81 -20.71
N LEU A 74 0.93 -7.09 -19.48
CA LEU A 74 0.53 -8.29 -18.74
C LEU A 74 -0.99 -8.37 -18.55
N ALA A 75 -1.62 -7.24 -18.24
CA ALA A 75 -3.08 -7.18 -18.10
C ALA A 75 -3.79 -7.46 -19.43
N ALA A 76 -3.22 -7.01 -20.55
CA ALA A 76 -3.71 -7.30 -21.89
C ALA A 76 -3.60 -8.80 -22.22
N MET A 77 -2.46 -9.43 -21.94
CA MET A 77 -2.28 -10.88 -22.11
C MET A 77 -3.32 -11.68 -21.32
N ILE A 78 -3.55 -11.30 -20.05
CA ILE A 78 -4.55 -11.95 -19.19
C ILE A 78 -5.97 -11.69 -19.71
N ALA A 79 -6.27 -10.50 -20.24
CA ALA A 79 -7.57 -10.21 -20.85
C ALA A 79 -7.82 -11.05 -22.12
N CYS A 80 -6.81 -11.24 -22.96
CA CYS A 80 -6.87 -12.16 -24.11
C CYS A 80 -7.14 -13.60 -23.65
N CYS A 81 -6.46 -14.06 -22.60
CA CYS A 81 -6.73 -15.38 -22.00
C CYS A 81 -8.19 -15.48 -21.51
N GLU A 82 -8.70 -14.49 -20.79
CA GLU A 82 -10.09 -14.49 -20.28
C GLU A 82 -11.13 -14.47 -21.41
N GLY A 83 -10.74 -13.96 -22.58
CA GLY A 83 -11.59 -13.95 -23.77
C GLY A 83 -11.61 -15.26 -24.55
N LEU A 84 -10.46 -15.90 -24.68
CA LEU A 84 -10.26 -17.02 -25.63
C LEU A 84 -9.76 -18.30 -25.00
N ALA A 85 -8.87 -18.22 -24.00
CA ALA A 85 -8.18 -19.36 -23.43
C ALA A 85 -9.06 -20.17 -22.45
N PRO A 86 -8.65 -21.41 -22.11
CA PRO A 86 -9.36 -22.27 -21.16
C PRO A 86 -9.09 -21.90 -19.70
N VAL A 87 -9.66 -20.79 -19.25
CA VAL A 87 -9.40 -20.13 -17.96
C VAL A 87 -10.33 -20.54 -16.81
N ARG A 88 -11.21 -21.51 -17.02
CA ARG A 88 -12.12 -22.04 -15.97
C ARG A 88 -11.92 -23.54 -15.82
N PHE A 89 -11.86 -23.99 -14.57
CA PHE A 89 -11.66 -25.41 -14.26
C PHE A 89 -12.75 -26.30 -14.89
N SER A 90 -12.32 -27.39 -15.50
CA SER A 90 -13.14 -28.46 -16.04
C SER A 90 -12.99 -29.73 -15.21
N HIS A 91 -11.76 -30.26 -15.17
CA HIS A 91 -11.43 -31.52 -14.50
C HIS A 91 -9.92 -31.60 -14.19
N TRP A 92 -9.52 -32.66 -13.50
CA TRP A 92 -8.12 -32.95 -13.22
C TRP A 92 -7.54 -33.83 -14.32
N ALA A 93 -6.39 -33.44 -14.86
CA ALA A 93 -5.73 -34.12 -15.99
C ALA A 93 -5.39 -35.58 -15.69
N LYS A 94 -5.63 -36.43 -16.69
CA LYS A 94 -5.20 -37.82 -16.72
C LYS A 94 -3.78 -37.93 -17.26
N ARG A 95 -3.15 -39.09 -17.05
CA ARG A 95 -1.84 -39.35 -17.62
C ARG A 95 -1.90 -39.32 -19.14
N GLY A 96 -1.02 -38.52 -19.77
CA GLY A 96 -0.89 -38.39 -21.22
C GLY A 96 -1.90 -37.43 -21.85
N GLU A 97 -2.63 -36.67 -21.07
CA GLU A 97 -3.56 -35.66 -21.57
C GLU A 97 -2.81 -34.47 -22.16
N VAL A 98 -3.30 -34.01 -23.32
CA VAL A 98 -2.69 -32.92 -24.09
C VAL A 98 -3.78 -31.92 -24.47
N SER A 99 -3.49 -30.62 -24.42
CA SER A 99 -4.38 -29.56 -24.88
C SER A 99 -4.55 -29.55 -26.41
N ALA A 100 -5.53 -28.78 -26.88
CA ALA A 100 -5.74 -28.61 -28.31
C ALA A 100 -4.56 -27.95 -29.06
N TRP A 101 -3.70 -27.23 -28.35
CA TRP A 101 -2.51 -26.56 -28.91
C TRP A 101 -1.19 -27.26 -28.56
N GLY A 102 -1.23 -28.47 -27.96
CA GLY A 102 -0.04 -29.27 -27.74
C GLY A 102 0.55 -29.25 -26.34
N TYR A 103 0.04 -28.43 -25.39
CA TYR A 103 0.50 -28.45 -24.01
C TYR A 103 0.24 -29.79 -23.33
N ARG A 104 1.27 -30.37 -22.70
CA ARG A 104 1.20 -31.68 -22.04
C ARG A 104 0.95 -31.51 -20.55
N TYR A 105 -0.27 -31.82 -20.09
CA TYR A 105 -0.62 -31.74 -18.67
C TYR A 105 0.12 -32.79 -17.84
N SER A 106 0.58 -32.40 -16.68
CA SER A 106 1.00 -33.33 -15.64
C SER A 106 -0.22 -34.04 -15.04
N PRO A 107 -0.13 -35.33 -14.65
CA PRO A 107 -1.26 -36.01 -14.01
C PRO A 107 -1.71 -35.29 -12.75
N GLY A 108 -3.00 -34.97 -12.66
CA GLY A 108 -3.58 -34.20 -11.56
C GLY A 108 -3.41 -32.68 -11.67
N GLU A 109 -2.90 -32.18 -12.77
CA GLU A 109 -2.94 -30.75 -13.10
C GLU A 109 -4.38 -30.33 -13.49
N PRO A 110 -4.85 -29.11 -13.16
CA PRO A 110 -6.19 -28.69 -13.56
C PRO A 110 -6.26 -28.39 -15.06
N VAL A 111 -7.25 -28.98 -15.72
CA VAL A 111 -7.58 -28.69 -17.12
C VAL A 111 -8.68 -27.65 -17.18
N GLY A 112 -8.53 -26.66 -18.05
CA GLY A 112 -9.48 -25.56 -18.21
C GLY A 112 -10.47 -25.73 -19.36
N ILE A 113 -11.51 -24.88 -19.33
CA ILE A 113 -12.43 -24.60 -20.44
C ILE A 113 -12.57 -23.08 -20.58
N PRO A 114 -12.90 -22.57 -21.79
CA PRO A 114 -13.18 -21.14 -21.98
C PRO A 114 -14.43 -20.68 -21.23
N VAL A 115 -14.51 -19.37 -20.97
CA VAL A 115 -15.72 -18.74 -20.46
C VAL A 115 -16.83 -18.76 -21.52
N THR A 116 -18.04 -19.18 -21.18
CA THR A 116 -19.14 -19.34 -22.16
C THR A 116 -19.55 -18.02 -22.82
N ARG A 117 -19.56 -16.93 -22.08
CA ARG A 117 -19.83 -15.56 -22.57
C ARG A 117 -18.98 -14.58 -21.79
N PRO A 118 -17.73 -14.38 -22.17
CA PRO A 118 -16.86 -13.42 -21.53
C PRO A 118 -17.37 -12.00 -21.78
N GLU A 119 -17.49 -11.22 -20.75
CA GLU A 119 -17.69 -9.78 -20.78
C GLU A 119 -16.54 -9.16 -20.00
N ILE A 120 -15.58 -8.61 -20.74
CA ILE A 120 -14.31 -8.11 -20.21
C ILE A 120 -14.32 -6.61 -20.30
N LEU A 121 -14.01 -5.94 -19.18
CA LEU A 121 -14.00 -4.49 -19.07
C LEU A 121 -12.61 -4.00 -18.68
N CYS A 122 -12.05 -3.09 -19.48
CA CYS A 122 -10.78 -2.42 -19.19
C CYS A 122 -11.06 -1.00 -18.72
N PHE A 123 -10.83 -0.75 -17.44
CA PHE A 123 -11.10 0.54 -16.81
C PHE A 123 -9.82 1.33 -16.57
N ALA A 124 -9.85 2.63 -16.88
CA ALA A 124 -8.83 3.60 -16.47
C ALA A 124 -9.47 4.93 -16.07
N THR A 125 -8.65 5.90 -15.66
CA THR A 125 -9.11 7.24 -15.25
C THR A 125 -9.73 8.01 -16.39
N GLU A 126 -9.15 7.91 -17.58
CA GLU A 126 -9.62 8.51 -18.83
C GLU A 126 -9.62 7.47 -19.95
N LEU A 127 -10.40 7.71 -21.02
CA LEU A 127 -10.46 6.77 -22.14
C LEU A 127 -9.10 6.59 -22.81
N ASP A 128 -8.33 7.68 -22.97
CA ASP A 128 -6.98 7.64 -23.55
C ASP A 128 -5.99 6.80 -22.70
N GLN A 129 -6.22 6.67 -21.38
CA GLN A 129 -5.41 5.81 -20.50
C GLN A 129 -5.93 4.37 -20.47
N ALA A 130 -7.23 4.14 -20.68
CA ALA A 130 -7.76 2.81 -20.95
C ALA A 130 -7.16 2.24 -22.24
N GLY A 131 -6.72 3.11 -23.14
CA GLY A 131 -6.00 2.80 -24.36
C GLY A 131 -4.76 1.94 -24.11
N ASN A 132 -3.94 2.21 -23.11
CA ASN A 132 -2.68 1.46 -22.91
C ASN A 132 -2.90 -0.06 -22.81
N THR A 133 -3.86 -0.52 -21.99
CA THR A 133 -4.20 -1.95 -21.90
C THR A 133 -5.03 -2.40 -23.10
N TYR A 134 -6.00 -1.60 -23.52
CA TYR A 134 -6.90 -1.95 -24.63
C TYR A 134 -6.19 -1.95 -25.99
N ASP A 135 -5.26 -1.03 -26.25
CA ASP A 135 -4.47 -0.97 -27.48
C ASP A 135 -3.57 -2.20 -27.61
N ALA A 136 -2.99 -2.64 -26.49
CA ALA A 136 -2.24 -3.92 -26.49
C ALA A 136 -3.16 -5.11 -26.80
N ILE A 137 -4.37 -5.17 -26.21
CA ILE A 137 -5.36 -6.21 -26.54
C ILE A 137 -5.77 -6.13 -28.01
N TYR A 138 -6.04 -4.90 -28.48
CA TYR A 138 -6.39 -4.66 -29.88
C TYR A 138 -5.34 -5.22 -30.81
N TYR A 139 -4.07 -4.85 -30.60
CA TYR A 139 -2.94 -5.32 -31.41
C TYR A 139 -2.78 -6.85 -31.35
N MET A 140 -2.87 -7.45 -30.17
CA MET A 140 -2.72 -8.90 -29.98
C MET A 140 -3.84 -9.71 -30.65
N LEU A 141 -5.02 -9.11 -30.87
CA LEU A 141 -6.20 -9.80 -31.41
C LEU A 141 -6.58 -9.34 -32.83
N ASP A 142 -6.02 -8.23 -33.33
CA ASP A 142 -6.27 -7.78 -34.73
C ASP A 142 -5.72 -8.81 -35.69
N PRO A 143 -6.56 -9.36 -36.58
CA PRO A 143 -6.13 -10.39 -37.54
C PRO A 143 -4.96 -10.02 -38.45
N ASP A 144 -4.66 -8.72 -38.57
CA ASP A 144 -3.58 -8.23 -39.42
C ASP A 144 -2.24 -8.06 -38.67
N THR A 145 -2.25 -8.10 -37.30
CA THR A 145 -1.08 -7.98 -36.42
C THR A 145 -0.90 -9.17 -35.47
N ALA A 146 -1.97 -9.90 -35.19
CA ALA A 146 -1.96 -11.07 -34.31
C ALA A 146 -1.08 -12.20 -34.84
N SER A 147 -0.67 -13.09 -33.92
CA SER A 147 0.00 -14.35 -34.32
C SER A 147 -0.83 -15.13 -35.33
N PRO A 148 -0.22 -15.65 -36.40
CA PRO A 148 -0.90 -16.57 -37.34
C PRO A 148 -1.57 -17.76 -36.64
N ASP A 149 -0.92 -18.34 -35.64
CA ASP A 149 -1.44 -19.48 -34.88
C ASP A 149 -2.75 -19.14 -34.15
N LEU A 150 -2.88 -17.90 -33.62
CA LEU A 150 -4.12 -17.43 -33.00
C LEU A 150 -5.24 -17.34 -34.04
N VAL A 151 -4.97 -16.78 -35.21
CA VAL A 151 -5.95 -16.63 -36.31
C VAL A 151 -6.39 -17.99 -36.83
N ASP A 152 -5.47 -18.93 -36.96
CA ASP A 152 -5.76 -20.29 -37.47
C ASP A 152 -6.65 -21.06 -36.48
N VAL A 153 -6.42 -20.96 -35.18
CA VAL A 153 -7.17 -21.71 -34.15
C VAL A 153 -8.50 -21.04 -33.79
N TYR A 154 -8.52 -19.71 -33.63
CA TYR A 154 -9.68 -18.99 -33.13
C TYR A 154 -10.48 -18.26 -34.23
N GLY A 155 -9.92 -18.15 -35.43
CA GLY A 155 -10.47 -17.34 -36.50
C GLY A 155 -10.19 -15.86 -36.37
N ARG A 156 -10.64 -15.06 -37.34
CA ARG A 156 -10.49 -13.61 -37.32
C ARG A 156 -11.38 -13.01 -36.24
N VAL A 157 -10.77 -12.25 -35.32
CA VAL A 157 -11.49 -11.48 -34.29
C VAL A 157 -11.99 -10.19 -34.92
N ASP A 158 -13.20 -9.76 -34.57
CA ASP A 158 -13.75 -8.47 -34.97
C ASP A 158 -13.31 -7.39 -33.97
N VAL A 159 -12.22 -6.71 -34.32
CA VAL A 159 -11.61 -5.68 -33.47
C VAL A 159 -12.03 -4.28 -33.89
N GLY A 160 -12.41 -3.48 -32.90
CA GLY A 160 -12.78 -2.07 -33.09
C GLY A 160 -12.24 -1.20 -31.95
N LEU A 161 -12.12 0.11 -32.20
CA LEU A 161 -11.55 1.07 -31.25
C LEU A 161 -12.33 1.17 -29.92
N THR A 162 -13.62 0.85 -29.92
CA THR A 162 -14.49 0.94 -28.73
C THR A 162 -14.99 -0.41 -28.23
N ARG A 163 -14.80 -1.47 -29.01
CA ARG A 163 -15.24 -2.81 -28.69
C ARG A 163 -14.54 -3.84 -29.54
N ILE A 164 -14.13 -4.93 -28.94
CA ILE A 164 -13.71 -6.15 -29.60
C ILE A 164 -14.82 -7.18 -29.41
N ASN A 165 -15.30 -7.77 -30.53
CA ASN A 165 -16.28 -8.85 -30.53
C ASN A 165 -15.53 -10.19 -30.69
N LEU A 166 -15.63 -11.04 -29.70
CA LEU A 166 -14.97 -12.34 -29.70
C LEU A 166 -15.66 -13.30 -30.66
N PRO A 167 -14.92 -14.27 -31.25
CA PRO A 167 -15.40 -15.17 -32.29
C PRO A 167 -16.70 -15.88 -31.92
N GLY A 168 -17.62 -16.04 -32.91
CA GLY A 168 -18.90 -16.70 -32.73
C GLY A 168 -19.92 -15.91 -31.90
N GLY A 169 -19.73 -14.60 -31.72
CA GLY A 169 -20.64 -13.75 -30.93
C GLY A 169 -20.67 -14.11 -29.45
N ARG A 170 -19.60 -14.74 -28.97
CA ARG A 170 -19.57 -15.34 -27.61
C ARG A 170 -19.27 -14.35 -26.51
N GLY A 171 -18.69 -13.20 -26.80
CA GLY A 171 -18.33 -12.23 -25.77
C GLY A 171 -17.74 -10.95 -26.32
N THR A 172 -17.37 -10.04 -25.42
CA THR A 172 -16.83 -8.73 -25.79
C THR A 172 -15.71 -8.30 -24.84
N ILE A 173 -14.79 -7.47 -25.35
CA ILE A 173 -13.84 -6.70 -24.56
C ILE A 173 -14.10 -5.23 -24.87
N THR A 174 -14.27 -4.39 -23.84
CA THR A 174 -14.56 -2.95 -24.00
C THR A 174 -13.70 -2.11 -23.08
N PRO A 175 -13.14 -1.00 -23.60
CA PRO A 175 -12.56 0.03 -22.74
C PRO A 175 -13.68 0.85 -22.09
N GLU A 176 -13.48 1.23 -20.84
CA GLU A 176 -14.45 2.00 -20.05
C GLU A 176 -13.73 3.13 -19.30
N SER A 177 -14.25 4.34 -19.39
CA SER A 177 -13.76 5.43 -18.55
C SER A 177 -14.49 5.48 -17.20
N SER A 178 -13.81 6.01 -16.19
CA SER A 178 -14.44 6.27 -14.90
C SER A 178 -15.49 7.40 -14.96
N ALA A 179 -15.54 8.17 -16.05
CA ALA A 179 -16.48 9.27 -16.24
C ALA A 179 -17.85 8.79 -16.73
N ASP A 180 -17.90 7.74 -17.59
CA ASP A 180 -19.09 7.35 -18.35
C ASP A 180 -19.79 6.09 -17.84
N SER A 181 -19.26 5.46 -16.79
CA SER A 181 -19.69 4.11 -16.46
C SER A 181 -20.97 4.05 -15.64
N SER A 182 -22.08 3.71 -16.28
CA SER A 182 -23.15 2.96 -15.64
C SER A 182 -22.75 1.47 -15.50
N ALA A 183 -21.78 1.20 -14.65
CA ALA A 183 -21.28 -0.17 -14.45
C ALA A 183 -22.35 -1.09 -13.80
N ASP A 184 -23.44 -0.52 -13.25
CA ASP A 184 -24.53 -1.28 -12.67
C ASP A 184 -25.28 -2.07 -13.75
N GLY A 185 -25.47 -3.37 -13.48
CA GLY A 185 -26.18 -4.27 -14.38
C GLY A 185 -25.31 -5.03 -15.39
N LYS A 186 -24.05 -4.67 -15.59
CA LYS A 186 -23.15 -5.43 -16.47
C LYS A 186 -22.90 -6.85 -15.95
N LYS A 187 -22.72 -7.79 -16.89
CA LYS A 187 -22.50 -9.21 -16.61
C LYS A 187 -21.01 -9.58 -16.64
N THR A 188 -20.18 -8.68 -16.13
CA THR A 188 -18.72 -8.75 -16.18
C THR A 188 -18.17 -10.09 -15.67
N THR A 189 -17.29 -10.70 -16.43
CA THR A 189 -16.57 -11.94 -16.08
C THR A 189 -15.14 -11.68 -15.67
N PHE A 190 -14.54 -10.63 -16.23
CA PHE A 190 -13.22 -10.16 -15.89
C PHE A 190 -13.14 -8.63 -16.02
N ALA A 191 -12.43 -8.01 -15.11
CA ALA A 191 -12.18 -6.57 -15.17
C ALA A 191 -10.69 -6.28 -14.95
N VAL A 192 -10.15 -5.40 -15.77
CA VAL A 192 -8.85 -4.76 -15.53
C VAL A 192 -9.12 -3.37 -14.97
N ALA A 193 -8.50 -3.03 -13.84
CA ALA A 193 -8.43 -1.67 -13.31
C ALA A 193 -6.97 -1.22 -13.41
N ASP A 194 -6.68 -0.46 -14.48
CA ASP A 194 -5.32 -0.02 -14.76
C ASP A 194 -4.99 1.30 -14.06
N GLU A 195 -3.72 1.43 -13.63
CA GLU A 195 -3.15 2.60 -12.97
C GLU A 195 -3.97 3.08 -11.75
N THR A 196 -4.37 2.14 -10.87
CA THR A 196 -5.26 2.43 -9.72
C THR A 196 -4.69 3.43 -8.72
N HIS A 197 -3.40 3.76 -8.79
CA HIS A 197 -2.80 4.85 -8.01
C HIS A 197 -3.27 6.26 -8.45
N LEU A 198 -3.83 6.38 -9.66
CA LEU A 198 -4.43 7.61 -10.18
C LEU A 198 -5.93 7.73 -9.86
N TRP A 199 -6.55 6.69 -9.31
CA TRP A 199 -7.98 6.67 -8.99
C TRP A 199 -8.25 7.33 -7.64
N CYS A 200 -8.11 8.66 -7.57
CA CYS A 200 -8.20 9.45 -6.35
C CYS A 200 -9.59 10.07 -6.11
N LEU A 201 -10.46 10.11 -7.12
CA LEU A 201 -11.77 10.75 -7.00
C LEU A 201 -12.80 9.81 -6.37
N PRO A 202 -13.74 10.32 -5.56
CA PRO A 202 -14.78 9.49 -4.92
C PRO A 202 -15.63 8.68 -5.92
N ARG A 203 -15.84 9.20 -7.15
CA ARG A 203 -16.54 8.48 -8.22
C ARG A 203 -15.78 7.23 -8.65
N GLN A 204 -14.45 7.29 -8.72
CA GLN A 204 -13.58 6.18 -9.12
C GLN A 204 -13.56 5.07 -8.05
N THR A 205 -13.52 5.44 -6.77
CA THR A 205 -13.67 4.49 -5.66
C THR A 205 -15.04 3.79 -5.69
N ARG A 206 -16.13 4.53 -5.96
CA ARG A 206 -17.46 3.94 -6.11
C ARG A 206 -17.55 3.00 -7.31
N LEU A 207 -16.95 3.38 -8.45
CA LEU A 207 -16.86 2.53 -9.64
C LEU A 207 -16.15 1.21 -9.32
N HIS A 208 -14.97 1.28 -8.71
CA HIS A 208 -14.20 0.11 -8.30
C HIS A 208 -15.03 -0.85 -7.43
N GLN A 209 -15.75 -0.33 -6.43
CA GLN A 209 -16.64 -1.12 -5.59
C GLN A 209 -17.82 -1.73 -6.37
N THR A 210 -18.36 -1.01 -7.35
CA THR A 210 -19.46 -1.49 -8.20
C THR A 210 -18.99 -2.65 -9.09
N ILE A 211 -17.79 -2.54 -9.67
CA ILE A 211 -17.20 -3.62 -10.47
C ILE A 211 -17.01 -4.87 -9.60
N LEU A 212 -16.44 -4.74 -8.40
CA LEU A 212 -16.29 -5.88 -7.49
C LEU A 212 -17.62 -6.57 -7.18
N ARG A 213 -18.70 -5.79 -6.91
CA ARG A 213 -20.05 -6.33 -6.69
C ARG A 213 -20.59 -7.08 -7.91
N ASN A 214 -20.37 -6.56 -9.12
CA ASN A 214 -20.82 -7.19 -10.36
C ASN A 214 -20.13 -8.54 -10.62
N LEU A 215 -18.83 -8.62 -10.37
CA LEU A 215 -18.05 -9.85 -10.50
C LEU A 215 -18.55 -10.96 -9.57
N MET A 216 -19.05 -10.60 -8.38
CA MET A 216 -19.58 -11.57 -7.41
C MET A 216 -20.91 -12.21 -7.85
N LYS A 217 -21.69 -11.57 -8.75
CA LYS A 217 -23.01 -12.05 -9.18
C LYS A 217 -22.94 -13.32 -10.05
N ARG A 218 -21.80 -13.59 -10.69
CA ARG A 218 -21.64 -14.69 -11.66
C ARG A 218 -20.86 -15.86 -11.08
N LYS A 219 -21.54 -16.71 -10.31
CA LYS A 219 -20.92 -17.87 -9.64
C LYS A 219 -20.21 -18.83 -10.62
N VAL A 220 -20.87 -19.18 -11.73
CA VAL A 220 -20.34 -20.13 -12.72
C VAL A 220 -19.19 -19.53 -13.50
N ALA A 221 -19.31 -18.27 -13.93
CA ALA A 221 -18.25 -17.57 -14.63
C ALA A 221 -17.03 -17.28 -13.73
N SER A 222 -17.19 -17.41 -12.42
CA SER A 222 -16.14 -17.19 -11.42
C SER A 222 -15.37 -15.89 -11.68
N GLY A 223 -16.13 -14.76 -11.79
CA GLY A 223 -15.61 -13.46 -12.15
C GLY A 223 -14.54 -12.96 -11.17
N TRP A 224 -13.55 -12.22 -11.70
CA TRP A 224 -12.46 -11.67 -10.91
C TRP A 224 -11.90 -10.37 -11.50
N MET A 225 -11.10 -9.64 -10.71
CA MET A 225 -10.49 -8.37 -11.09
C MET A 225 -8.96 -8.45 -11.00
N LEU A 226 -8.31 -7.88 -12.00
CA LEU A 226 -6.88 -7.55 -11.98
C LEU A 226 -6.72 -6.03 -11.82
N GLU A 227 -5.91 -5.63 -10.85
CA GLU A 227 -5.46 -4.26 -10.69
C GLU A 227 -3.99 -4.15 -11.03
N THR A 228 -3.65 -3.21 -11.89
CA THR A 228 -2.26 -2.83 -12.17
C THR A 228 -1.99 -1.46 -11.57
N THR A 229 -0.84 -1.29 -10.97
CA THR A 229 -0.49 -0.01 -10.35
C THR A 229 1.01 0.18 -10.18
N THR A 230 1.41 1.41 -10.14
CA THR A 230 2.67 1.87 -9.56
C THR A 230 2.37 2.39 -8.15
N MET A 231 3.37 2.79 -7.38
CA MET A 231 3.15 3.29 -6.03
C MET A 231 2.31 4.58 -6.02
N PHE A 232 1.30 4.59 -5.18
CA PHE A 232 0.42 5.74 -4.95
C PHE A 232 1.15 6.89 -4.24
N ALA A 233 0.61 8.10 -4.35
CA ALA A 233 0.97 9.20 -3.46
C ALA A 233 0.20 9.05 -2.15
N PRO A 234 0.89 8.81 -1.05
CA PRO A 234 0.21 8.64 0.23
C PRO A 234 -0.62 9.88 0.61
N GLY A 235 -1.87 9.67 1.01
CA GLY A 235 -2.83 10.71 1.42
C GLY A 235 -3.76 11.21 0.31
N GLU A 236 -3.55 10.81 -0.95
CA GLU A 236 -4.47 11.14 -2.04
C GLU A 236 -5.74 10.27 -2.04
N ASN A 237 -5.82 9.28 -1.13
CA ASN A 237 -6.95 8.36 -0.99
C ASN A 237 -7.27 7.60 -2.30
N SER A 238 -6.25 7.24 -3.03
CA SER A 238 -6.41 6.47 -4.26
C SER A 238 -6.92 5.05 -3.97
N VAL A 239 -7.49 4.40 -4.99
CA VAL A 239 -7.88 2.98 -4.89
C VAL A 239 -6.68 2.11 -4.55
N ALA A 240 -5.50 2.37 -5.14
CA ALA A 240 -4.27 1.65 -4.82
C ALA A 240 -3.87 1.82 -3.35
N GLU A 241 -3.99 3.01 -2.77
CA GLU A 241 -3.69 3.27 -1.36
C GLU A 241 -4.60 2.43 -0.44
N GLY A 242 -5.91 2.44 -0.69
CA GLY A 242 -6.86 1.63 0.08
C GLY A 242 -6.62 0.12 -0.07
N THR A 243 -6.20 -0.35 -1.25
CA THR A 243 -5.83 -1.76 -1.49
C THR A 243 -4.56 -2.14 -0.75
N PHE A 244 -3.57 -1.25 -0.73
CA PHE A 244 -2.31 -1.46 -0.02
C PHE A 244 -2.52 -1.54 1.50
N GLU A 245 -3.35 -0.63 2.05
CA GLU A 245 -3.73 -0.67 3.45
C GLU A 245 -4.47 -1.96 3.84
N TYR A 246 -5.37 -2.42 2.96
CA TYR A 246 -6.07 -3.68 3.17
C TYR A 246 -5.11 -4.88 3.14
N ALA A 247 -4.19 -4.94 2.17
CA ALA A 247 -3.17 -6.00 2.10
C ALA A 247 -2.27 -6.00 3.34
N ARG A 248 -1.89 -4.82 3.85
CA ARG A 248 -1.13 -4.67 5.09
C ARG A 248 -1.92 -5.15 6.30
N ALA A 249 -3.19 -4.77 6.42
CA ALA A 249 -4.06 -5.24 7.51
C ALA A 249 -4.16 -6.78 7.53
N VAL A 250 -4.19 -7.42 6.36
CA VAL A 250 -4.15 -8.89 6.23
C VAL A 250 -2.80 -9.46 6.68
N ALA A 251 -1.70 -8.87 6.28
CA ALA A 251 -0.36 -9.31 6.66
C ALA A 251 -0.11 -9.18 8.19
N GLU A 252 -0.69 -8.16 8.81
CA GLU A 252 -0.65 -7.92 10.25
C GLU A 252 -1.69 -8.73 11.05
N GLY A 253 -2.50 -9.58 10.40
CA GLY A 253 -3.53 -10.40 11.05
C GLY A 253 -4.77 -9.62 11.54
N ARG A 254 -4.90 -8.33 11.20
CA ARG A 254 -6.05 -7.47 11.55
C ARG A 254 -7.26 -7.69 10.65
N SER A 255 -7.08 -8.37 9.55
CA SER A 255 -8.15 -8.69 8.60
C SER A 255 -7.86 -10.02 7.90
N THR A 256 -8.90 -10.61 7.27
CA THR A 256 -8.78 -11.81 6.45
C THR A 256 -9.18 -11.51 5.01
N ALA A 257 -8.37 -11.89 4.04
CA ALA A 257 -8.67 -11.74 2.63
C ALA A 257 -8.17 -12.93 1.81
N PRO A 258 -8.76 -14.12 1.98
CA PRO A 258 -8.28 -15.32 1.27
C PRO A 258 -8.38 -15.18 -0.26
N GLY A 259 -9.30 -14.35 -0.74
CA GLY A 259 -9.50 -14.09 -2.17
C GLY A 259 -8.60 -13.00 -2.77
N LEU A 260 -7.76 -12.31 -1.99
CA LEU A 260 -6.83 -11.30 -2.48
C LEU A 260 -5.46 -11.95 -2.80
N LEU A 261 -4.94 -11.66 -3.98
CA LEU A 261 -3.52 -11.80 -4.31
C LEU A 261 -2.94 -10.37 -4.39
N PHE A 262 -2.02 -10.05 -3.50
CA PHE A 262 -1.33 -8.76 -3.53
C PHE A 262 0.16 -9.02 -3.80
N ASP A 263 0.60 -8.67 -5.00
CA ASP A 263 1.98 -8.86 -5.44
C ASP A 263 2.63 -7.50 -5.66
N HIS A 264 3.45 -7.10 -4.70
CA HIS A 264 4.10 -5.81 -4.65
C HIS A 264 5.61 -5.98 -4.53
N ARG A 265 6.36 -5.13 -5.25
CA ARG A 265 7.82 -5.05 -5.12
C ARG A 265 8.24 -3.60 -5.06
N GLU A 266 8.93 -3.23 -3.98
CA GLU A 266 9.56 -1.92 -3.78
C GLU A 266 11.05 -2.06 -3.50
N ALA A 267 11.81 -1.01 -3.73
CA ALA A 267 13.22 -0.98 -3.36
C ALA A 267 13.36 -0.95 -1.83
N PRO A 268 14.09 -1.86 -1.18
CA PRO A 268 14.36 -1.81 0.25
C PRO A 268 14.96 -0.47 0.72
N ALA A 269 14.65 -0.08 1.97
CA ALA A 269 15.09 1.19 2.56
C ALA A 269 16.62 1.38 2.57
N ARG A 270 17.39 0.28 2.58
CA ARG A 270 18.86 0.32 2.52
C ARG A 270 19.44 1.02 1.28
N PHE A 271 18.67 1.16 0.19
CA PHE A 271 19.11 1.89 -0.99
C PHE A 271 18.82 3.39 -0.83
N ASP A 272 19.88 4.17 -0.61
CA ASP A 272 19.82 5.63 -0.47
C ASP A 272 19.78 6.29 -1.85
N VAL A 273 18.64 6.90 -2.20
CA VAL A 273 18.42 7.54 -3.51
C VAL A 273 19.38 8.70 -3.79
N ARG A 274 20.00 9.32 -2.76
CA ARG A 274 21.00 10.38 -2.91
C ARG A 274 22.31 9.87 -3.48
N LYS A 275 22.57 8.55 -3.40
CA LYS A 275 23.78 7.91 -3.90
C LYS A 275 23.49 7.20 -5.22
N ARG A 276 24.11 7.63 -6.31
CA ARG A 276 23.93 7.02 -7.64
C ARG A 276 24.13 5.50 -7.64
N ARG A 277 25.16 5.00 -6.93
CA ARG A 277 25.41 3.56 -6.79
C ARG A 277 24.20 2.83 -6.20
N ASP A 278 23.57 3.38 -5.16
CA ASP A 278 22.42 2.77 -4.50
C ASP A 278 21.17 2.92 -5.36
N ARG A 279 21.03 4.03 -6.13
CA ARG A 279 19.97 4.16 -7.14
C ARG A 279 20.02 3.01 -8.14
N LEU A 280 21.17 2.74 -8.75
CA LEU A 280 21.33 1.64 -9.70
C LEU A 280 21.07 0.27 -9.07
N ALA A 281 21.56 0.02 -7.86
CA ALA A 281 21.34 -1.23 -7.17
C ALA A 281 19.84 -1.43 -6.82
N GLY A 282 19.18 -0.36 -6.38
CA GLY A 282 17.75 -0.37 -6.09
C GLY A 282 16.89 -0.59 -7.35
N LEU A 283 17.25 0.07 -8.46
CA LEU A 283 16.58 -0.14 -9.76
C LEU A 283 16.73 -1.59 -10.22
N LYS A 284 17.95 -2.16 -10.21
CA LYS A 284 18.16 -3.59 -10.53
C LYS A 284 17.29 -4.50 -9.68
N TYR A 285 17.15 -4.19 -8.39
CA TYR A 285 16.32 -4.96 -7.48
C TYR A 285 14.83 -4.91 -7.85
N VAL A 286 14.26 -3.70 -8.10
CA VAL A 286 12.82 -3.57 -8.35
C VAL A 286 12.40 -4.01 -9.75
N TYR A 287 13.27 -3.84 -10.74
CA TYR A 287 12.99 -4.30 -12.09
C TYR A 287 13.19 -5.81 -12.26
N GLY A 288 14.05 -6.43 -11.43
CA GLY A 288 14.29 -7.88 -11.50
C GLY A 288 14.69 -8.32 -12.91
N PRO A 289 13.98 -9.27 -13.52
CA PRO A 289 14.27 -9.73 -14.89
C PRO A 289 14.27 -8.59 -15.93
N ALA A 290 13.39 -7.60 -15.76
CA ALA A 290 13.30 -6.46 -16.68
C ALA A 290 14.53 -5.53 -16.65
N ALA A 291 15.41 -5.67 -15.67
CA ALA A 291 16.66 -4.92 -15.62
C ALA A 291 17.57 -5.15 -16.85
N GLY A 292 17.34 -6.24 -17.59
CA GLY A 292 18.11 -6.58 -18.79
C GLY A 292 17.75 -5.73 -20.03
N TRP A 293 16.53 -5.18 -20.08
CA TRP A 293 16.07 -4.39 -21.22
C TRP A 293 15.70 -2.94 -20.86
N MET A 294 15.70 -2.59 -19.56
CA MET A 294 15.47 -1.22 -19.10
C MET A 294 16.78 -0.41 -19.07
N ASP A 295 16.72 0.85 -19.52
CA ASP A 295 17.84 1.80 -19.39
C ASP A 295 17.92 2.35 -17.96
N LEU A 296 18.50 1.53 -17.07
CA LEU A 296 18.62 1.86 -15.65
C LEU A 296 19.58 3.02 -15.38
N GLU A 297 20.55 3.25 -16.26
CA GLU A 297 21.51 4.35 -16.13
C GLU A 297 20.79 5.69 -16.34
N THR A 298 20.07 5.84 -17.44
CA THR A 298 19.28 7.05 -17.70
C THR A 298 18.24 7.31 -16.61
N ILE A 299 17.56 6.26 -16.12
CA ILE A 299 16.63 6.38 -15.00
C ILE A 299 17.34 6.86 -13.74
N ALA A 300 18.50 6.30 -13.41
CA ALA A 300 19.25 6.70 -12.22
C ALA A 300 19.72 8.16 -12.31
N ASP A 301 20.15 8.60 -13.49
CA ASP A 301 20.64 9.96 -13.73
C ASP A 301 19.51 11.01 -13.74
N SER A 302 18.27 10.62 -14.10
CA SER A 302 17.10 11.51 -14.05
C SER A 302 16.77 12.03 -12.65
N TYR A 303 17.30 11.40 -11.60
CA TYR A 303 17.18 11.89 -10.22
C TYR A 303 17.88 13.22 -10.00
N ASP A 304 18.98 13.46 -10.70
CA ASP A 304 19.82 14.63 -10.52
C ASP A 304 19.30 15.86 -11.29
N ASP A 305 18.18 15.72 -12.06
CA ASP A 305 17.47 16.84 -12.68
C ASP A 305 16.83 17.71 -11.58
N PRO A 306 17.14 19.02 -11.51
CA PRO A 306 16.59 19.95 -10.52
C PRO A 306 15.05 20.03 -10.51
N GLN A 307 14.39 19.69 -11.63
CA GLN A 307 12.92 19.67 -11.75
C GLN A 307 12.31 18.36 -11.23
N THR A 308 13.11 17.33 -11.00
CA THR A 308 12.64 16.03 -10.53
C THR A 308 12.41 16.05 -9.03
N SER A 309 11.16 15.85 -8.63
CA SER A 309 10.81 15.64 -7.22
C SER A 309 11.34 14.28 -6.75
N THR A 310 12.17 14.27 -5.69
CA THR A 310 12.65 13.04 -5.04
C THR A 310 11.50 12.08 -4.72
N ALA A 311 10.38 12.61 -4.20
CA ALA A 311 9.21 11.79 -3.84
C ALA A 311 8.56 11.14 -5.07
N GLN A 312 8.44 11.88 -6.18
CA GLN A 312 7.94 11.33 -7.45
C GLN A 312 8.89 10.29 -8.01
N TRP A 313 10.21 10.57 -8.00
CA TRP A 313 11.21 9.64 -8.48
C TRP A 313 11.16 8.31 -7.72
N GLU A 314 11.13 8.33 -6.38
CA GLU A 314 11.02 7.13 -5.55
C GLU A 314 9.70 6.37 -5.79
N ARG A 315 8.60 7.08 -5.97
CA ARG A 315 7.30 6.44 -6.27
C ARG A 315 7.33 5.70 -7.60
N TYR A 316 7.79 6.34 -8.65
CA TYR A 316 7.71 5.78 -9.99
C TYR A 316 8.80 4.74 -10.27
N TRP A 317 10.02 4.95 -9.75
CA TRP A 317 11.17 4.13 -10.10
C TRP A 317 11.56 3.13 -9.03
N PHE A 318 11.44 3.48 -7.76
CA PHE A 318 11.65 2.55 -6.64
C PHE A 318 10.38 1.88 -6.15
N ASN A 319 9.22 2.28 -6.67
CA ASN A 319 7.90 1.81 -6.24
C ASN A 319 7.68 1.94 -4.72
N ARG A 320 8.27 2.97 -4.10
CA ARG A 320 8.16 3.27 -2.66
C ARG A 320 7.08 4.31 -2.39
N PRO A 321 6.30 4.16 -1.30
CA PRO A 321 5.36 5.21 -0.87
C PRO A 321 6.14 6.44 -0.38
N ARG A 322 5.93 7.58 -1.04
CA ARG A 322 6.47 8.88 -0.62
C ARG A 322 5.41 9.95 -0.79
N SER A 323 5.20 10.75 0.26
CA SER A 323 4.33 11.92 0.18
C SER A 323 4.95 12.99 -0.74
N LEU A 324 4.11 13.59 -1.58
CA LEU A 324 4.52 14.72 -2.44
C LEU A 324 4.67 16.03 -1.64
N GLN A 325 4.01 16.13 -0.47
CA GLN A 325 4.11 17.26 0.44
C GLN A 325 5.04 16.85 1.58
N GLY A 326 6.08 17.63 1.80
CA GLY A 326 7.18 17.45 2.75
C GLY A 326 6.85 16.61 3.99
N ALA A 327 7.25 15.34 3.98
CA ALA A 327 7.21 14.54 5.19
C ALA A 327 7.92 15.30 6.32
N TRP A 328 7.35 15.28 7.52
CA TRP A 328 7.93 15.95 8.67
C TRP A 328 9.37 15.52 8.93
N LEU A 329 9.63 14.22 8.93
CA LEU A 329 10.95 13.63 9.17
C LEU A 329 11.37 12.75 7.99
N ALA A 330 12.65 12.77 7.64
CA ALA A 330 13.20 11.81 6.70
C ALA A 330 13.18 10.41 7.33
N GLN A 331 12.70 9.41 6.59
CA GLN A 331 12.58 8.04 7.08
C GLN A 331 13.92 7.48 7.57
N LEU A 332 15.02 7.79 6.85
CA LEU A 332 16.36 7.35 7.24
C LEU A 332 16.80 7.93 8.60
N ASP A 333 16.53 9.23 8.84
CA ASP A 333 16.91 9.86 10.10
C ASP A 333 16.09 9.28 11.26
N TRP A 334 14.79 8.97 11.02
CA TRP A 334 13.95 8.28 11.98
C TRP A 334 14.49 6.87 12.28
N ASP A 335 14.77 6.06 11.26
CA ASP A 335 15.24 4.68 11.42
C ASP A 335 16.58 4.60 12.15
N LEU A 336 17.46 5.59 11.97
CA LEU A 336 18.73 5.68 12.69
C LEU A 336 18.58 5.99 14.19
N CYS A 337 17.42 6.51 14.61
CA CYS A 337 17.08 6.68 16.02
C CYS A 337 16.51 5.41 16.67
N SER A 338 16.29 4.32 15.93
CA SER A 338 15.70 3.10 16.47
C SER A 338 16.67 2.36 17.39
N LEU A 339 16.25 2.13 18.63
CA LEU A 339 16.95 1.28 19.59
C LEU A 339 16.38 -0.15 19.60
N GLY A 340 15.12 -0.33 19.20
CA GLY A 340 14.45 -1.63 19.12
C GLY A 340 14.07 -2.26 20.46
N VAL A 341 14.17 -1.50 21.56
CA VAL A 341 13.81 -1.95 22.91
C VAL A 341 12.97 -0.89 23.62
N PRO A 342 12.07 -1.26 24.54
CA PRO A 342 11.26 -0.31 25.31
C PRO A 342 12.10 0.42 26.38
N ILE A 343 11.54 1.50 26.94
CA ILE A 343 12.09 2.18 28.12
C ILE A 343 12.16 1.19 29.29
N PRO A 344 13.28 1.08 30.00
CA PRO A 344 13.41 0.22 31.19
C PRO A 344 12.39 0.58 32.29
N ASP A 345 12.00 -0.39 33.10
CA ASP A 345 11.11 -0.16 34.24
C ASP A 345 11.80 0.69 35.32
N GLY A 346 11.03 1.52 36.00
CA GLY A 346 11.52 2.42 37.07
C GLY A 346 12.05 3.77 36.57
N GLU A 347 12.27 3.92 35.26
CA GLU A 347 12.77 5.17 34.68
C GLU A 347 11.82 6.37 34.91
N ARG A 348 12.39 7.57 34.92
CA ARG A 348 11.62 8.82 34.99
C ARG A 348 11.10 9.15 33.60
N VAL A 349 9.76 9.28 33.46
CA VAL A 349 9.13 9.53 32.18
C VAL A 349 8.12 10.68 32.23
N VAL A 350 7.87 11.25 31.05
CA VAL A 350 6.68 12.05 30.74
C VAL A 350 5.79 11.26 29.82
N LEU A 351 4.49 11.26 30.09
CA LEU A 351 3.49 10.69 29.22
C LEU A 351 2.84 11.79 28.37
N GLY A 352 2.67 11.56 27.08
CA GLY A 352 1.88 12.38 26.17
C GLY A 352 0.63 11.61 25.76
N LEU A 353 -0.52 12.22 25.93
CA LEU A 353 -1.82 11.66 25.56
C LEU A 353 -2.53 12.60 24.59
N ASP A 354 -2.71 12.12 23.36
CA ASP A 354 -3.51 12.76 22.33
C ASP A 354 -4.72 11.88 21.99
N ALA A 355 -5.92 12.45 22.02
CA ALA A 355 -7.16 11.68 21.89
C ALA A 355 -8.17 12.30 20.94
N SER A 356 -8.87 11.40 20.24
CA SER A 356 -10.08 11.70 19.48
C SER A 356 -11.16 10.69 19.81
N LEU A 357 -12.41 11.12 19.87
CA LEU A 357 -13.51 10.24 20.31
C LEU A 357 -14.08 9.36 19.21
N SER A 358 -14.02 9.74 17.94
CA SER A 358 -14.78 9.03 16.89
C SER A 358 -14.05 8.78 15.58
N ASP A 359 -13.45 9.79 14.97
CA ASP A 359 -12.91 9.68 13.59
C ASP A 359 -11.38 9.57 13.53
N ASP A 360 -10.70 9.88 14.61
CA ASP A 360 -9.25 9.80 14.73
C ASP A 360 -8.80 8.66 15.66
N SER A 361 -7.50 8.58 15.93
CA SER A 361 -6.94 7.65 16.89
C SER A 361 -6.69 8.32 18.24
N THR A 362 -6.55 7.52 19.28
CA THR A 362 -6.04 7.94 20.58
C THR A 362 -4.69 7.29 20.80
N ALA A 363 -3.70 8.05 21.25
CA ALA A 363 -2.35 7.58 21.43
C ALA A 363 -1.76 7.99 22.79
N LEU A 364 -1.12 7.05 23.45
CA LEU A 364 -0.35 7.26 24.67
C LEU A 364 1.11 6.92 24.40
N VAL A 365 2.00 7.91 24.60
CA VAL A 365 3.44 7.80 24.37
C VAL A 365 4.19 8.16 25.63
N ALA A 366 5.17 7.35 26.04
CA ALA A 366 6.11 7.63 27.11
C ALA A 366 7.44 8.12 26.55
N VAL A 367 8.08 9.08 27.23
CA VAL A 367 9.40 9.60 26.89
C VAL A 367 10.24 9.70 28.15
N SER A 368 11.44 9.11 28.15
CA SER A 368 12.37 9.20 29.28
C SER A 368 12.94 10.61 29.47
N VAL A 369 13.22 10.97 30.72
CA VAL A 369 13.79 12.29 31.08
C VAL A 369 15.30 12.17 31.21
N GLU A 370 15.97 12.14 30.07
CA GLU A 370 17.41 11.92 29.91
C GLU A 370 18.02 12.87 28.89
N ASP A 371 19.37 12.85 28.76
CA ASP A 371 20.10 13.64 27.75
C ASP A 371 19.72 13.24 26.33
N VAL A 372 19.56 11.95 26.09
CA VAL A 372 19.07 11.38 24.84
C VAL A 372 17.71 10.75 25.12
N PRO A 373 16.59 11.48 24.93
CA PRO A 373 15.25 10.99 25.30
C PRO A 373 14.91 9.73 24.51
N HIS A 374 14.36 8.74 25.21
CA HIS A 374 13.87 7.50 24.64
C HIS A 374 12.36 7.51 24.58
N VAL A 375 11.81 7.28 23.40
CA VAL A 375 10.37 7.28 23.09
C VAL A 375 9.84 5.86 23.05
N HIS A 376 8.71 5.61 23.69
CA HIS A 376 8.02 4.32 23.70
C HIS A 376 6.51 4.50 23.48
N LEU A 377 5.94 3.75 22.53
CA LEU A 377 4.50 3.73 22.30
C LEU A 377 3.81 2.81 23.33
N VAL A 378 3.17 3.40 24.34
CA VAL A 378 2.45 2.68 25.40
C VAL A 378 1.14 2.07 24.89
N GLY A 379 0.36 2.87 24.14
CA GLY A 379 -0.93 2.44 23.61
C GLY A 379 -1.36 3.23 22.39
N LEU A 380 -2.09 2.56 21.49
CA LEU A 380 -2.69 3.16 20.31
C LEU A 380 -4.06 2.52 20.07
N TRP A 381 -5.11 3.34 20.10
CA TRP A 381 -6.49 2.94 19.87
C TRP A 381 -6.97 3.54 18.55
N GLU A 382 -7.16 2.69 17.55
CA GLU A 382 -7.59 3.08 16.21
C GLU A 382 -8.89 2.37 15.86
N ARG A 383 -9.78 3.06 15.15
CA ARG A 383 -11.03 2.47 14.67
C ARG A 383 -10.74 1.29 13.73
N PRO A 384 -11.26 0.09 14.01
CA PRO A 384 -11.23 -1.02 13.05
C PRO A 384 -11.96 -0.64 11.75
N THR A 385 -11.48 -1.16 10.62
CA THR A 385 -12.06 -0.84 9.29
C THR A 385 -13.47 -1.35 9.08
N ASP A 386 -13.88 -2.35 9.85
CA ASP A 386 -15.17 -3.04 9.81
C ASP A 386 -16.21 -2.52 10.82
N GLN A 387 -15.84 -1.53 11.65
CA GLN A 387 -16.69 -0.97 12.71
C GLN A 387 -16.90 0.54 12.53
N PRO A 388 -17.86 0.97 11.69
CA PRO A 388 -18.08 2.40 11.41
C PRO A 388 -18.52 3.20 12.66
N ASP A 389 -19.21 2.56 13.61
CA ASP A 389 -19.74 3.19 14.83
C ASP A 389 -18.80 3.02 16.04
N TRP A 390 -17.55 2.59 15.80
CA TRP A 390 -16.56 2.41 16.86
C TRP A 390 -16.22 3.75 17.54
N THR A 391 -16.19 3.74 18.85
CA THR A 391 -15.67 4.82 19.69
C THR A 391 -14.57 4.28 20.59
N VAL A 392 -13.59 5.12 20.90
CA VAL A 392 -12.51 4.73 21.81
C VAL A 392 -13.07 4.42 23.21
N ASP A 393 -12.62 3.33 23.80
CA ASP A 393 -12.86 3.04 25.20
C ASP A 393 -11.95 3.91 26.08
N ILE A 394 -12.48 5.00 26.57
CA ILE A 394 -11.74 5.94 27.41
C ILE A 394 -11.29 5.30 28.73
N GLY A 395 -12.07 4.36 29.27
CA GLY A 395 -11.65 3.59 30.46
C GLY A 395 -10.37 2.80 30.21
N ALA A 396 -10.27 2.13 29.07
CA ALA A 396 -9.05 1.40 28.68
C ALA A 396 -7.84 2.35 28.48
N VAL A 397 -8.06 3.58 28.03
CA VAL A 397 -7.00 4.61 27.92
C VAL A 397 -6.53 5.05 29.30
N GLU A 398 -7.46 5.35 30.21
CA GLU A 398 -7.15 5.73 31.60
C GLU A 398 -6.40 4.62 32.33
N ASP A 399 -6.81 3.36 32.14
CA ASP A 399 -6.13 2.19 32.72
C ASP A 399 -4.72 2.03 32.17
N ALA A 400 -4.48 2.31 30.90
CA ALA A 400 -3.14 2.29 30.33
C ALA A 400 -2.22 3.35 30.97
N VAL A 401 -2.75 4.54 31.29
CA VAL A 401 -1.99 5.57 32.02
C VAL A 401 -1.66 5.08 33.45
N ARG A 402 -2.62 4.46 34.15
CA ARG A 402 -2.38 3.87 35.49
C ARG A 402 -1.32 2.78 35.45
N LEU A 403 -1.40 1.89 34.48
CA LEU A 403 -0.39 0.83 34.30
C LEU A 403 0.99 1.41 33.97
N ALA A 404 1.07 2.46 33.17
CA ALA A 404 2.32 3.17 32.90
C ALA A 404 2.92 3.77 34.20
N ALA A 405 2.09 4.33 35.07
CA ALA A 405 2.52 4.87 36.36
C ALA A 405 2.95 3.79 37.37
N MET A 406 2.48 2.56 37.22
CA MET A 406 2.99 1.41 38.02
C MET A 406 4.35 0.93 37.53
N ARG A 407 4.65 1.16 36.25
CA ARG A 407 5.88 0.71 35.61
C ARG A 407 7.01 1.74 35.74
N TRP A 408 6.69 3.03 35.62
CA TRP A 408 7.67 4.11 35.58
C TRP A 408 7.36 5.21 36.61
N THR A 409 8.37 6.02 36.92
CA THR A 409 8.18 7.25 37.69
C THR A 409 7.65 8.35 36.76
N VAL A 410 6.33 8.52 36.70
CA VAL A 410 5.68 9.52 35.84
C VAL A 410 5.81 10.90 36.47
N LEU A 411 6.54 11.79 35.81
CA LEU A 411 6.71 13.19 36.23
C LEU A 411 5.60 14.12 35.75
N GLU A 412 5.00 13.78 34.61
CA GLU A 412 3.91 14.56 34.02
C GLU A 412 3.12 13.69 33.04
N VAL A 413 1.81 13.91 32.98
CA VAL A 413 0.92 13.40 31.94
C VAL A 413 0.41 14.62 31.15
N ALA A 414 1.00 14.89 29.99
CA ALA A 414 0.64 16.02 29.13
C ALA A 414 -0.56 15.65 28.25
N CYS A 415 -1.68 16.34 28.43
CA CYS A 415 -2.95 16.08 27.73
C CYS A 415 -3.49 17.33 27.04
N ASP A 416 -4.12 17.18 25.84
CA ASP A 416 -4.95 18.27 25.30
C ASP A 416 -6.31 18.28 26.01
N PRO A 417 -6.70 19.40 26.66
CA PRO A 417 -7.96 19.49 27.41
C PRO A 417 -9.21 19.44 26.54
N PHE A 418 -9.09 19.66 25.21
CA PHE A 418 -10.26 19.80 24.34
C PHE A 418 -11.16 18.54 24.33
N VAL A 419 -10.58 17.34 24.41
CA VAL A 419 -11.30 16.05 24.40
C VAL A 419 -11.22 15.34 25.75
N LEU A 420 -10.17 15.58 26.54
CA LEU A 420 -9.78 14.78 27.70
C LEU A 420 -10.12 15.42 29.06
N ASN A 421 -10.88 16.49 29.09
CA ASN A 421 -11.17 17.24 30.37
C ASN A 421 -11.59 16.31 31.52
N ARG A 422 -12.57 15.39 31.25
CA ARG A 422 -13.04 14.45 32.27
C ARG A 422 -11.93 13.46 32.69
N SER A 423 -11.21 12.90 31.74
CA SER A 423 -10.11 11.96 32.03
C SER A 423 -8.98 12.64 32.81
N MET A 424 -8.72 13.93 32.55
CA MET A 424 -7.75 14.72 33.33
C MET A 424 -8.18 14.85 34.79
N GLU A 425 -9.46 15.12 35.05
CA GLU A 425 -10.01 15.16 36.41
C GLU A 425 -9.91 13.80 37.11
N VAL A 426 -10.28 12.72 36.43
CA VAL A 426 -10.20 11.34 36.94
C VAL A 426 -8.76 10.97 37.30
N LEU A 427 -7.83 11.13 36.36
CA LEU A 427 -6.42 10.79 36.57
C LEU A 427 -5.75 11.67 37.64
N THR A 428 -6.17 12.96 37.76
CA THR A 428 -5.70 13.84 38.84
C THR A 428 -6.23 13.39 40.20
N ALA A 429 -7.48 12.94 40.26
CA ALA A 429 -8.06 12.37 41.51
C ALA A 429 -7.36 11.05 41.91
N ASP A 430 -6.83 10.29 40.95
CA ASP A 430 -5.99 9.12 41.21
C ASP A 430 -4.55 9.47 41.65
N GLY A 431 -4.23 10.76 41.77
CA GLY A 431 -2.92 11.26 42.25
C GLY A 431 -1.86 11.38 41.17
N LEU A 432 -2.23 11.29 39.89
CA LEU A 432 -1.29 11.43 38.78
C LEU A 432 -1.02 12.91 38.45
N PRO A 433 0.21 13.26 38.06
CA PRO A 433 0.60 14.66 37.75
C PRO A 433 0.14 15.07 36.34
N VAL A 434 -1.17 15.31 36.18
CA VAL A 434 -1.76 15.66 34.86
C VAL A 434 -1.62 17.15 34.60
N THR A 435 -1.21 17.51 33.38
CA THR A 435 -1.00 18.91 32.95
C THR A 435 -1.65 19.17 31.60
N GLU A 436 -2.31 20.31 31.44
CA GLU A 436 -2.84 20.78 30.17
C GLU A 436 -1.71 21.09 29.17
N PHE A 437 -1.74 20.46 28.02
CA PHE A 437 -0.93 20.81 26.88
C PHE A 437 -1.81 21.18 25.69
N ARG A 438 -2.20 22.45 25.60
CA ARG A 438 -3.01 22.94 24.47
C ARG A 438 -2.23 22.88 23.17
N GLN A 439 -2.78 22.26 22.15
CA GLN A 439 -2.17 22.11 20.83
C GLN A 439 -2.20 23.41 19.99
N SER A 440 -1.96 24.55 20.63
CA SER A 440 -1.87 25.84 19.95
C SER A 440 -0.59 25.95 19.10
N ALA A 441 -0.62 26.77 18.04
CA ALA A 441 0.57 27.02 17.22
C ALA A 441 1.76 27.51 18.06
N GLN A 442 1.51 28.33 19.10
CA GLN A 442 2.54 28.85 19.98
C GLN A 442 3.30 27.74 20.75
N ARG A 443 2.63 26.65 21.12
CA ARG A 443 3.24 25.51 21.82
C ARG A 443 3.76 24.45 20.87
N MET A 444 2.96 24.08 19.84
CA MET A 444 3.31 23.01 18.92
C MET A 444 4.47 23.36 17.98
N THR A 445 4.63 24.64 17.59
CA THR A 445 5.73 25.05 16.70
C THR A 445 7.11 24.77 17.33
N PRO A 446 7.47 25.30 18.51
CA PRO A 446 8.76 25.01 19.12
C PRO A 446 8.92 23.53 19.50
N ALA A 447 7.86 22.86 19.94
CA ALA A 447 7.88 21.44 20.24
C ALA A 447 8.18 20.58 18.99
N THR A 448 7.54 20.87 17.84
CA THR A 448 7.82 20.20 16.56
C THR A 448 9.25 20.43 16.11
N GLN A 449 9.76 21.67 16.21
CA GLN A 449 11.14 22.01 15.83
C GLN A 449 12.16 21.28 16.69
N ARG A 450 11.91 21.13 17.99
CA ARG A 450 12.77 20.40 18.93
C ARG A 450 12.88 18.92 18.53
N VAL A 451 11.77 18.23 18.32
CA VAL A 451 11.78 16.84 17.87
C VAL A 451 12.47 16.70 16.51
N THR A 452 12.20 17.61 15.58
CA THR A 452 12.86 17.62 14.28
C THR A 452 14.39 17.72 14.42
N ALA A 453 14.88 18.60 15.30
CA ALA A 453 16.32 18.74 15.56
C ALA A 453 16.91 17.46 16.18
N LEU A 454 16.26 16.90 17.21
CA LEU A 454 16.71 15.67 17.88
C LEU A 454 16.81 14.48 16.93
N VAL A 455 15.82 14.31 16.03
CA VAL A 455 15.86 13.23 15.02
C VAL A 455 16.97 13.47 14.00
N ARG A 456 17.12 14.69 13.47
CA ARG A 456 18.16 15.00 12.47
C ARG A 456 19.58 14.86 13.01
N THR A 457 19.78 15.09 14.30
CA THR A 457 21.07 14.94 14.97
C THR A 457 21.25 13.55 15.60
N HIS A 458 20.28 12.65 15.43
CA HIS A 458 20.23 11.33 16.05
C HIS A 458 20.42 11.37 17.58
N SER A 459 19.91 12.45 18.21
CA SER A 459 20.00 12.72 19.65
C SER A 459 18.72 12.33 20.41
N MET A 460 17.93 11.42 19.86
CA MET A 460 16.82 10.71 20.52
C MET A 460 16.84 9.25 20.15
N ARG A 461 16.07 8.44 20.89
CA ARG A 461 15.88 7.02 20.65
C ARG A 461 14.38 6.70 20.59
N HIS A 462 14.02 5.59 19.94
CA HIS A 462 12.67 5.03 20.00
C HIS A 462 12.69 3.50 20.00
N ASP A 463 11.60 2.90 20.47
CA ASP A 463 11.45 1.46 20.63
C ASP A 463 11.32 0.66 19.31
N GLY A 464 11.22 1.33 18.18
CA GLY A 464 11.05 0.69 16.87
C GLY A 464 9.60 0.27 16.55
N ASP A 465 8.61 0.69 17.34
CA ASP A 465 7.21 0.34 17.10
C ASP A 465 6.74 0.84 15.71
N PRO A 466 6.31 -0.09 14.80
CA PRO A 466 5.90 0.27 13.45
C PRO A 466 4.65 1.15 13.39
N ARG A 467 3.80 1.14 14.43
CA ARG A 467 2.61 1.98 14.52
C ARG A 467 3.00 3.44 14.77
N LEU A 468 3.96 3.67 15.67
CA LEU A 468 4.53 5.01 15.88
C LEU A 468 5.24 5.52 14.62
N ALA A 469 6.08 4.70 13.99
CA ALA A 469 6.75 5.03 12.75
C ALA A 469 5.77 5.43 11.63
N ARG A 470 4.63 4.74 11.52
CA ARG A 470 3.56 5.06 10.59
C ARG A 470 2.94 6.44 10.87
N HIS A 471 2.64 6.76 12.12
CA HIS A 471 2.09 8.08 12.50
C HIS A 471 3.09 9.21 12.23
N VAL A 472 4.36 8.97 12.46
CA VAL A 472 5.45 9.91 12.14
C VAL A 472 5.56 10.12 10.61
N SER A 473 5.52 9.05 9.83
CA SER A 473 5.58 9.14 8.36
C SER A 473 4.34 9.79 7.72
N ASN A 474 3.20 9.75 8.41
CA ASN A 474 1.96 10.39 7.98
C ASN A 474 1.93 11.91 8.26
N ALA A 475 2.75 12.37 9.16
CA ALA A 475 2.79 13.77 9.56
C ALA A 475 3.50 14.63 8.51
N VAL A 476 2.92 15.79 8.22
CA VAL A 476 3.50 16.79 7.32
C VAL A 476 3.75 18.10 8.06
N LEU A 477 4.66 18.91 7.54
CA LEU A 477 4.91 20.25 8.07
C LEU A 477 3.99 21.27 7.40
N ARG A 478 3.36 22.10 8.20
CA ARG A 478 2.63 23.27 7.75
C ARG A 478 3.34 24.53 8.26
N GLU A 479 3.68 25.40 7.33
CA GLU A 479 4.22 26.72 7.62
C GLU A 479 3.07 27.75 7.65
N ASP A 480 3.04 28.55 8.69
CA ASP A 480 2.18 29.72 8.82
C ASP A 480 2.96 30.90 9.43
N SER A 481 2.32 32.05 9.63
CA SER A 481 2.95 33.25 10.17
C SER A 481 3.58 33.08 11.57
N ARG A 482 3.36 31.94 12.23
CA ARG A 482 3.87 31.61 13.59
C ARG A 482 4.96 30.54 13.54
N GLY A 483 5.34 30.08 12.34
CA GLY A 483 6.40 29.09 12.11
C GLY A 483 5.88 27.76 11.59
N VAL A 484 6.74 26.74 11.66
CA VAL A 484 6.51 25.41 11.09
C VAL A 484 6.09 24.44 12.18
N ARG A 485 4.95 23.77 12.00
CA ARG A 485 4.43 22.76 12.92
C ARG A 485 3.93 21.52 12.18
N LEU A 486 3.88 20.43 12.91
CA LEU A 486 3.34 19.17 12.41
C LEU A 486 1.81 19.27 12.25
N THR A 487 1.27 18.70 11.18
CA THR A 487 -0.17 18.64 10.90
C THR A 487 -0.51 17.40 10.06
N LYS A 488 -1.80 17.12 9.94
CA LYS A 488 -2.32 16.20 8.91
C LYS A 488 -2.21 16.85 7.54
N GLU A 489 -2.00 16.05 6.52
CA GLU A 489 -1.96 16.49 5.12
C GLU A 489 -3.26 17.21 4.69
N ALA A 490 -4.41 16.71 5.16
CA ALA A 490 -5.71 17.34 4.98
C ALA A 490 -6.59 17.14 6.23
N PRO A 491 -7.54 18.06 6.53
CA PRO A 491 -8.37 18.00 7.74
C PRO A 491 -9.19 16.71 7.91
N LYS A 492 -9.54 16.04 6.80
CA LYS A 492 -10.28 14.76 6.78
C LYS A 492 -9.42 13.59 6.31
N SER A 493 -8.09 13.70 6.38
CA SER A 493 -7.19 12.63 5.99
C SER A 493 -7.39 11.40 6.88
N ARG A 494 -7.46 10.22 6.25
CA ARG A 494 -7.45 8.93 6.97
C ARG A 494 -6.08 8.60 7.58
N ARG A 495 -5.07 9.40 7.26
CA ARG A 495 -3.71 9.25 7.78
C ARG A 495 -3.65 9.83 9.19
N LYS A 496 -3.60 8.92 10.14
CA LYS A 496 -3.53 9.25 11.55
C LYS A 496 -2.12 9.71 11.92
N ILE A 497 -2.05 10.76 12.76
CA ILE A 497 -0.78 11.32 13.26
C ILE A 497 -0.75 11.44 14.78
N ASP A 498 -1.77 10.97 15.46
CA ASP A 498 -2.02 11.26 16.89
C ASP A 498 -0.88 10.72 17.77
N ALA A 499 -0.26 9.57 17.43
CA ALA A 499 0.94 9.11 18.14
C ALA A 499 2.16 10.04 17.91
N ALA A 500 2.28 10.67 16.73
CA ALA A 500 3.31 11.66 16.49
C ALA A 500 3.06 12.97 17.27
N VAL A 501 1.79 13.38 17.41
CA VAL A 501 1.38 14.54 18.24
C VAL A 501 1.67 14.26 19.71
N ALA A 502 1.23 13.11 20.24
CA ALA A 502 1.49 12.68 21.61
C ALA A 502 3.00 12.62 21.90
N MET A 503 3.80 12.10 20.96
CA MET A 503 5.27 12.07 21.07
C MET A 503 5.85 13.49 21.16
N VAL A 504 5.42 14.42 20.30
CA VAL A 504 5.92 15.80 20.29
C VAL A 504 5.61 16.47 21.63
N MET A 505 4.42 16.28 22.18
CA MET A 505 4.03 16.81 23.49
C MET A 505 4.90 16.24 24.61
N ALA A 506 5.10 14.90 24.62
CA ALA A 506 5.88 14.23 25.65
C ALA A 506 7.36 14.59 25.60
N VAL A 507 7.98 14.65 24.41
CA VAL A 507 9.39 15.06 24.24
C VAL A 507 9.60 16.51 24.70
N ASP A 508 8.69 17.43 24.35
CA ASP A 508 8.79 18.82 24.78
C ASP A 508 8.78 18.94 26.31
N ARG A 509 7.89 18.21 26.96
CA ARG A 509 7.79 18.22 28.42
C ARG A 509 8.93 17.46 29.11
N ALA A 510 9.40 16.35 28.55
CA ALA A 510 10.54 15.60 29.06
C ALA A 510 11.82 16.48 29.08
N GLN A 511 12.08 17.21 28.00
CA GLN A 511 13.20 18.15 27.94
C GLN A 511 13.03 19.31 28.93
N TRP A 512 11.80 19.83 29.10
CA TRP A 512 11.53 20.84 30.12
C TRP A 512 11.84 20.34 31.53
N HIS A 513 11.41 19.14 31.90
CA HIS A 513 11.71 18.53 33.21
C HIS A 513 13.22 18.33 33.41
N LYS A 514 13.92 17.88 32.38
CA LYS A 514 15.36 17.74 32.41
C LYS A 514 16.04 19.08 32.71
N ASP A 515 15.72 20.12 31.93
CA ASP A 515 16.35 21.44 32.04
C ASP A 515 16.08 22.10 33.41
N ASN A 516 14.91 21.86 34.02
CA ASN A 516 14.52 22.40 35.31
C ASN A 516 14.92 21.50 36.49
N SER A 517 15.31 20.25 36.28
CA SER A 517 15.86 19.41 37.34
C SER A 517 17.33 19.73 37.65
N ALA A 518 18.00 20.48 36.78
CA ALA A 518 19.42 20.86 36.90
C ALA A 518 19.62 22.24 37.59
N SER A 519 18.56 22.89 38.14
CA SER A 519 18.74 24.12 38.93
C SER A 519 19.41 23.76 40.24
N PRO A 520 20.65 24.25 40.55
CA PRO A 520 21.22 24.08 41.87
C PRO A 520 20.35 24.83 42.87
N VAL A 521 19.98 24.14 43.95
CA VAL A 521 19.53 24.79 45.19
C VAL A 521 20.67 25.74 45.60
N TYR A 522 20.51 27.02 45.38
CA TYR A 522 21.34 28.02 46.06
C TYR A 522 21.05 27.87 47.55
N ASP A 523 21.98 27.21 48.21
CA ASP A 523 22.03 27.09 49.67
C ASP A 523 22.04 28.52 50.26
N ALA A 524 20.90 28.89 50.85
CA ALA A 524 20.78 30.14 51.56
C ALA A 524 21.46 30.05 52.94
N ALA A 525 22.76 29.71 52.92
CA ALA A 525 23.61 29.67 54.08
C ALA A 525 24.88 30.50 53.87
N LEU A 526 24.75 31.80 53.63
CA LEU A 526 25.79 32.81 53.89
C LEU A 526 25.18 34.21 54.00
N SER A 527 24.44 34.43 55.09
CA SER A 527 24.21 35.81 55.59
C SER A 527 24.26 35.81 57.12
N VAL A 528 25.48 35.60 57.62
CA VAL A 528 25.88 36.11 58.92
C VAL A 528 27.33 36.57 58.74
N TRP A 529 27.48 37.83 58.48
CA TRP A 529 28.48 38.75 59.08
C TRP A 529 28.17 40.18 58.64
#